data_dba60ca89f4c766f0fc0284080dd7a40
#
_entry.id   dba60ca89f4c766f0fc0284080dd7a40
#
_cell.length_a   1.000
_cell.length_b   1.000
_cell.length_c   1.000
_cell.angle_alpha   90.00
_cell.angle_beta   90.00
_cell.angle_gamma   90.00
#
_symmetry.space_group_name_H-M   'P 1'
#
loop_
_entity.id
_entity.type
_entity.pdbx_description
1 polymer ?
#
loop_
_entity_poly.entity_id
_entity_poly.type
_entity_poly.pdbx_seq_one_letter_code
_entity_poly.pdbx_strand_id
1 'polypeptide(L)'
;MIESLEIKDFGPIKHIHVEDIKPMTVLIGESGSGKSTIMKVLALSRWLYKMMSIRSYLKYSGVKKTPFRFRIDSLLRTVGLEDYMRTSSIITYKNGEVVIRLENGNLNGTSQYIPKSQLSLEKISFIADNR
;
A
#
# COMPACT_ATOMS: atom_id res chain seq x y z
N MET A 1 -7.38 12.00 -5.13
CA MET A 1 -6.72 10.87 -5.84
C MET A 1 -7.53 9.61 -5.63
N ILE A 2 -7.72 8.86 -6.69
CA ILE A 2 -8.47 7.60 -6.60
C ILE A 2 -7.54 6.51 -6.10
N GLU A 3 -8.00 5.82 -5.09
CA GLU A 3 -7.27 4.73 -4.44
C GLU A 3 -8.02 3.43 -4.70
N SER A 4 -7.30 2.39 -5.11
CA SER A 4 -7.91 1.07 -5.33
C SER A 4 -7.02 -0.04 -4.79
N LEU A 5 -7.65 -1.18 -4.51
CA LEU A 5 -6.96 -2.36 -3.98
C LEU A 5 -7.55 -3.60 -4.61
N GLU A 6 -6.68 -4.48 -5.12
CA GLU A 6 -7.07 -5.79 -5.60
C GLU A 6 -6.25 -6.85 -4.89
N ILE A 7 -6.90 -7.87 -4.37
CA ILE A 7 -6.25 -8.99 -3.69
C ILE A 7 -6.72 -10.27 -4.34
N LYS A 8 -5.78 -11.11 -4.73
CA LYS A 8 -6.06 -12.43 -5.31
C LYS A 8 -5.28 -13.51 -4.54
N ASP A 9 -5.99 -14.56 -4.15
CA ASP A 9 -5.42 -15.76 -3.55
C ASP A 9 -4.47 -15.47 -2.38
N PHE A 10 -4.98 -14.77 -1.39
CA PHE A 10 -4.20 -14.37 -0.23
C PHE A 10 -4.97 -14.70 1.04
N GLY A 11 -4.47 -15.67 1.82
CA GLY A 11 -5.15 -16.15 3.00
C GLY A 11 -6.57 -16.62 2.69
N PRO A 12 -7.58 -16.12 3.39
CA PRO A 12 -8.97 -16.50 3.15
C PRO A 12 -9.58 -15.83 1.92
N ILE A 13 -8.87 -14.90 1.29
CA ILE A 13 -9.41 -14.14 0.16
C ILE A 13 -9.03 -14.82 -1.15
N LYS A 14 -10.03 -15.20 -1.94
CA LYS A 14 -9.80 -15.72 -3.28
C LYS A 14 -9.61 -14.59 -4.27
N HIS A 15 -10.51 -13.61 -4.25
CA HIS A 15 -10.40 -12.45 -5.12
C HIS A 15 -11.32 -11.35 -4.60
N ILE A 16 -10.78 -10.15 -4.47
CA ILE A 16 -11.54 -8.96 -4.18
C ILE A 16 -10.91 -7.77 -4.92
N HIS A 17 -11.76 -6.88 -5.43
CA HIS A 17 -11.31 -5.66 -6.08
C HIS A 17 -12.19 -4.52 -5.60
N VAL A 18 -11.57 -3.50 -5.01
CA VAL A 18 -12.26 -2.31 -4.52
C VAL A 18 -11.66 -1.11 -5.21
N GLU A 19 -12.48 -0.40 -5.99
CA GLU A 19 -12.09 0.85 -6.64
C GLU A 19 -12.62 2.03 -5.85
N ASP A 20 -11.89 3.13 -5.91
CA ASP A 20 -12.26 4.38 -5.26
C ASP A 20 -12.56 4.15 -3.78
N ILE A 21 -11.53 3.69 -3.07
CA ILE A 21 -11.67 3.29 -1.66
C ILE A 21 -12.06 4.48 -0.80
N LYS A 22 -13.15 4.30 -0.05
CA LYS A 22 -13.62 5.26 0.95
C LYS A 22 -13.66 4.55 2.29
N PRO A 23 -13.57 5.27 3.40
CA PRO A 23 -13.54 4.63 4.72
C PRO A 23 -14.68 3.63 4.93
N MET A 24 -15.87 3.97 4.48
CA MET A 24 -17.04 3.11 4.65
C MET A 24 -17.00 1.86 3.79
N THR A 25 -16.30 1.88 2.67
CA THR A 25 -16.22 0.74 1.76
C THR A 25 -15.66 -0.50 2.46
N VAL A 26 -14.63 -0.31 3.26
CA VAL A 26 -13.99 -1.43 3.97
C VAL A 26 -14.82 -1.87 5.17
N LEU A 27 -15.46 -0.91 5.85
CA LEU A 27 -16.23 -1.20 7.07
C LEU A 27 -17.51 -1.96 6.83
N ILE A 28 -18.14 -1.83 5.66
CA ILE A 28 -19.37 -2.54 5.34
C ILE A 28 -19.12 -3.91 4.69
N GLY A 29 -17.88 -4.34 4.58
CA GLY A 29 -17.59 -5.67 4.04
C GLY A 29 -18.16 -6.78 4.89
N GLU A 30 -18.22 -7.99 4.34
CA GLU A 30 -18.71 -9.15 5.07
C GLU A 30 -17.91 -9.37 6.35
N SER A 31 -18.60 -9.85 7.38
CA SER A 31 -17.95 -10.19 8.63
C SER A 31 -17.06 -11.42 8.45
N GLY A 32 -16.03 -11.53 9.29
CA GLY A 32 -15.13 -12.65 9.28
C GLY A 32 -13.69 -12.26 8.99
N SER A 33 -12.85 -13.27 8.78
CA SER A 33 -11.40 -13.09 8.64
C SER A 33 -11.01 -12.31 7.38
N GLY A 34 -11.82 -12.37 6.33
CA GLY A 34 -11.56 -11.64 5.09
C GLY A 34 -11.54 -10.14 5.28
N LYS A 35 -12.48 -9.62 6.07
CA LYS A 35 -12.56 -8.19 6.33
C LYS A 35 -11.33 -7.68 7.06
N SER A 36 -10.90 -8.39 8.10
CA SER A 36 -9.68 -8.04 8.84
C SER A 36 -8.45 -8.06 7.94
N THR A 37 -8.36 -9.07 7.08
CA THR A 37 -7.26 -9.20 6.14
C THR A 37 -7.21 -8.02 5.17
N ILE A 38 -8.36 -7.64 4.62
CA ILE A 38 -8.45 -6.50 3.70
C ILE A 38 -7.98 -5.22 4.38
N MET A 39 -8.43 -4.99 5.60
CA MET A 39 -8.04 -3.80 6.35
C MET A 39 -6.55 -3.76 6.64
N LYS A 40 -5.95 -4.90 6.99
CA LYS A 40 -4.51 -4.98 7.25
C LYS A 40 -3.70 -4.76 5.98
N VAL A 41 -4.12 -5.35 4.87
CA VAL A 41 -3.45 -5.16 3.58
C VAL A 41 -3.55 -3.70 3.15
N LEU A 42 -4.70 -3.09 3.31
CA LEU A 42 -4.87 -1.68 2.97
C LEU A 42 -3.99 -0.78 3.83
N ALA A 43 -3.95 -1.04 5.14
CA ALA A 43 -3.11 -0.26 6.04
C ALA A 43 -1.63 -0.38 5.67
N LEU A 44 -1.19 -1.59 5.34
CA LEU A 44 0.19 -1.83 4.92
C LEU A 44 0.51 -1.12 3.60
N SER A 45 -0.41 -1.19 2.64
CA SER A 45 -0.25 -0.54 1.35
C SER A 45 -0.16 0.98 1.50
N ARG A 46 -0.99 1.55 2.34
CA ARG A 46 -0.98 2.99 2.62
C ARG A 46 0.31 3.40 3.34
N TRP A 47 0.82 2.55 4.21
CA TRP A 47 2.10 2.81 4.86
C TRP A 47 3.23 2.84 3.84
N LEU A 48 3.27 1.87 2.92
CA LEU A 48 4.26 1.85 1.85
C LEU A 48 4.18 3.11 1.00
N TYR A 49 2.98 3.51 0.62
CA TYR A 49 2.77 4.73 -0.15
C TYR A 49 3.28 5.96 0.60
N LYS A 50 3.00 6.03 1.90
CA LYS A 50 3.46 7.15 2.73
C LYS A 50 5.00 7.20 2.77
N MET A 51 5.64 6.07 2.94
CA MET A 51 7.11 6.01 2.95
C MET A 51 7.69 6.42 1.60
N MET A 52 7.06 5.99 0.51
CA MET A 52 7.46 6.40 -0.85
C MET A 52 7.28 7.92 -1.03
N SER A 53 6.22 8.48 -0.48
CA SER A 53 5.96 9.91 -0.54
C SER A 53 7.04 10.70 0.19
N ILE A 54 7.43 10.25 1.37
CA ILE A 54 8.50 10.88 2.15
C ILE A 54 9.81 10.85 1.37
N ARG A 55 10.15 9.68 0.80
CA ARG A 55 11.36 9.54 0.01
C ARG A 55 11.34 10.47 -1.20
N SER A 56 10.21 10.53 -1.90
CA SER A 56 10.07 11.38 -3.07
C SER A 56 10.20 12.86 -2.71
N TYR A 57 9.58 13.27 -1.61
CA TYR A 57 9.68 14.63 -1.11
C TYR A 57 11.14 15.00 -0.80
N LEU A 58 11.86 14.12 -0.14
CA LEU A 58 13.27 14.34 0.18
C LEU A 58 14.12 14.47 -1.10
N LYS A 59 13.87 13.61 -2.08
CA LYS A 59 14.58 13.68 -3.35
C LYS A 59 14.34 15.01 -4.05
N TYR A 60 13.09 15.44 -4.15
CA TYR A 60 12.75 16.69 -4.82
C TYR A 60 13.25 17.91 -4.05
N SER A 61 13.54 17.75 -2.77
CA SER A 61 14.13 18.80 -1.94
C SER A 61 15.66 18.81 -1.98
N GLY A 62 16.28 17.96 -2.80
CA GLY A 62 17.72 17.94 -3.00
C GLY A 62 18.49 16.94 -2.16
N VAL A 63 17.81 16.11 -1.37
CA VAL A 63 18.48 15.05 -0.61
C VAL A 63 18.86 13.92 -1.55
N LYS A 64 20.14 13.63 -1.65
CA LYS A 64 20.65 12.70 -2.67
C LYS A 64 20.50 11.23 -2.29
N LYS A 65 20.51 10.90 -1.00
CA LYS A 65 20.41 9.52 -0.55
C LYS A 65 19.16 9.34 0.28
N THR A 66 18.30 8.42 -0.17
CA THR A 66 17.06 8.07 0.53
C THR A 66 16.94 6.56 0.55
N PRO A 67 17.72 5.86 1.39
CA PRO A 67 17.84 4.40 1.33
C PRO A 67 16.67 3.70 2.01
N PHE A 68 15.47 3.81 1.45
CA PHE A 68 14.34 3.04 1.92
C PHE A 68 14.33 1.69 1.22
N ARG A 69 14.34 0.64 2.01
CA ARG A 69 14.19 -0.73 1.52
C ARG A 69 13.02 -1.38 2.22
N PHE A 70 12.22 -2.10 1.44
CA PHE A 70 11.03 -2.77 1.95
C PHE A 70 11.15 -4.26 1.71
N ARG A 71 11.07 -5.03 2.79
CA ARG A 71 11.11 -6.49 2.73
C ARG A 71 9.70 -7.00 3.01
N ILE A 72 9.11 -7.65 2.01
CA ILE A 72 7.72 -8.05 2.10
C ILE A 72 7.48 -9.06 3.23
N ASP A 73 8.41 -9.98 3.45
CA ASP A 73 8.27 -10.97 4.52
C ASP A 73 8.21 -10.28 5.90
N SER A 74 9.06 -9.31 6.14
CA SER A 74 9.05 -8.56 7.39
C SER A 74 7.78 -7.73 7.55
N LEU A 75 7.33 -7.10 6.46
CA LEU A 75 6.12 -6.28 6.47
C LEU A 75 4.88 -7.12 6.77
N LEU A 76 4.75 -8.28 6.14
CA LEU A 76 3.62 -9.17 6.39
C LEU A 76 3.64 -9.69 7.83
N ARG A 77 4.82 -9.98 8.36
CA ARG A 77 4.94 -10.43 9.76
C ARG A 77 4.49 -9.36 10.74
N THR A 78 4.81 -8.10 10.44
CA THR A 78 4.43 -6.97 11.31
C THR A 78 2.93 -6.88 11.51
N VAL A 79 2.14 -7.22 10.47
CA VAL A 79 0.68 -7.18 10.56
C VAL A 79 0.06 -8.56 10.75
N GLY A 80 0.88 -9.59 10.94
CA GLY A 80 0.39 -10.95 11.21
C GLY A 80 -0.16 -11.68 10.00
N LEU A 81 0.31 -11.36 8.81
CA LEU A 81 -0.19 -11.94 7.56
C LEU A 81 0.83 -12.82 6.85
N GLU A 82 1.94 -13.14 7.50
CA GLU A 82 3.04 -13.87 6.84
C GLU A 82 2.63 -15.24 6.33
N ASP A 83 1.66 -15.90 6.99
CA ASP A 83 1.23 -17.23 6.60
C ASP A 83 0.20 -17.23 5.47
N TYR A 84 -0.27 -16.06 5.08
CA TYR A 84 -1.32 -15.94 4.06
C TYR A 84 -0.77 -15.89 2.63
N MET A 85 0.51 -15.62 2.48
CA MET A 85 1.11 -15.46 1.16
C MET A 85 1.37 -16.80 0.50
N ARG A 86 0.94 -16.91 -0.76
CA ARG A 86 1.20 -18.07 -1.63
C ARG A 86 1.92 -17.59 -2.88
N THR A 87 2.50 -18.53 -3.64
CA THR A 87 3.15 -18.16 -4.90
C THR A 87 2.14 -17.57 -5.89
N SER A 88 0.87 -17.94 -5.78
CA SER A 88 -0.21 -17.42 -6.62
C SER A 88 -0.82 -16.10 -6.11
N SER A 89 -0.40 -15.63 -4.94
CA SER A 89 -0.96 -14.42 -4.36
C SER A 89 -0.57 -13.19 -5.17
N ILE A 90 -1.56 -12.34 -5.46
CA ILE A 90 -1.34 -11.07 -6.14
C ILE A 90 -2.10 -9.99 -5.38
N ILE A 91 -1.37 -8.95 -4.97
CA ILE A 91 -1.96 -7.77 -4.34
C ILE A 91 -1.54 -6.56 -5.15
N THR A 92 -2.51 -5.78 -5.61
CA THR A 92 -2.26 -4.57 -6.38
C THR A 92 -2.91 -3.39 -5.68
N TYR A 93 -2.10 -2.40 -5.33
CA TYR A 93 -2.56 -1.17 -4.72
C TYR A 93 -2.25 -0.01 -5.65
N LYS A 94 -3.25 0.81 -5.94
CA LYS A 94 -3.10 1.98 -6.79
C LYS A 94 -3.52 3.22 -6.04
N ASN A 95 -2.74 4.28 -6.20
CA ASN A 95 -3.08 5.59 -5.65
C ASN A 95 -2.64 6.64 -6.66
N GLY A 96 -3.61 7.22 -7.37
CA GLY A 96 -3.32 8.10 -8.50
C GLY A 96 -2.53 7.36 -9.57
N GLU A 97 -1.35 7.84 -9.89
CA GLU A 97 -0.47 7.23 -10.90
C GLU A 97 0.44 6.14 -10.31
N VAL A 98 0.46 5.98 -9.00
CA VAL A 98 1.36 5.05 -8.33
C VAL A 98 0.72 3.68 -8.24
N VAL A 99 1.46 2.65 -8.64
CA VAL A 99 1.03 1.25 -8.56
C VAL A 99 2.06 0.47 -7.77
N ILE A 100 1.62 -0.17 -6.69
CA ILE A 100 2.43 -1.07 -5.89
C ILE A 100 1.85 -2.46 -6.05
N ARG A 101 2.69 -3.45 -6.37
CA ARG A 101 2.20 -4.79 -6.66
C ARG A 101 3.05 -5.84 -5.96
N LEU A 102 2.38 -6.74 -5.27
CA LEU A 102 2.98 -7.97 -4.74
C LEU A 102 2.57 -9.11 -5.65
N GLU A 103 3.54 -9.79 -6.23
CA GLU A 103 3.30 -10.89 -7.15
C GLU A 103 4.45 -11.88 -7.05
N ASN A 104 4.12 -13.16 -6.96
CA ASN A 104 5.11 -14.23 -6.88
C ASN A 104 6.14 -13.99 -5.78
N GLY A 105 5.70 -13.49 -4.63
CA GLY A 105 6.57 -13.22 -3.49
C GLY A 105 7.44 -11.98 -3.62
N ASN A 106 7.31 -11.23 -4.71
CA ASN A 106 8.11 -10.03 -4.97
C ASN A 106 7.27 -8.77 -4.86
N LEU A 107 7.83 -7.77 -4.19
CA LEU A 107 7.19 -6.47 -4.05
C LEU A 107 7.75 -5.53 -5.11
N ASN A 108 6.90 -5.06 -6.00
CA ASN A 108 7.27 -4.21 -7.12
C ASN A 108 6.60 -2.85 -7.02
N GLY A 109 7.26 -1.83 -7.56
CA GLY A 109 6.72 -0.48 -7.63
C GLY A 109 7.15 0.44 -6.50
N THR A 110 7.84 -0.07 -5.47
CA THR A 110 8.24 0.75 -4.33
C THR A 110 9.49 1.61 -4.62
N SER A 111 10.19 1.33 -5.73
CA SER A 111 11.35 2.12 -6.10
C SER A 111 11.00 3.36 -6.93
N GLN A 112 9.77 3.46 -7.42
CA GLN A 112 9.34 4.60 -8.20
C GLN A 112 9.19 5.84 -7.31
N TYR A 113 9.33 7.01 -7.91
CA TYR A 113 9.08 8.27 -7.22
C TYR A 113 7.68 8.76 -7.55
N ILE A 114 7.03 9.32 -6.54
CA ILE A 114 5.69 9.87 -6.73
C ILE A 114 5.79 11.18 -7.50
N PRO A 115 4.96 11.39 -8.55
CA PRO A 115 5.00 12.63 -9.32
C PRO A 115 4.83 13.86 -8.44
N LYS A 116 5.53 14.93 -8.76
CA LYS A 116 5.46 16.17 -7.98
C LYS A 116 4.04 16.70 -7.83
N SER A 117 3.24 16.60 -8.89
CA SER A 117 1.85 17.07 -8.85
C SER A 117 1.03 16.30 -7.81
N GLN A 118 1.21 14.99 -7.75
CA GLN A 118 0.51 14.15 -6.78
C GLN A 118 1.06 14.39 -5.38
N LEU A 119 2.38 14.51 -5.25
CA LEU A 119 3.06 14.74 -3.99
C LEU A 119 2.67 16.09 -3.37
N SER A 120 2.48 17.12 -4.18
CA SER A 120 2.08 18.44 -3.69
C SER A 120 0.75 18.42 -2.97
N LEU A 121 -0.17 17.58 -3.43
CA LEU A 121 -1.47 17.43 -2.78
C LEU A 121 -1.34 16.66 -1.46
N GLU A 122 -0.44 15.67 -1.42
CA GLU A 122 -0.24 14.84 -0.24
C GLU A 122 0.59 15.54 0.85
N LYS A 123 1.44 16.48 0.46
CA LYS A 123 2.35 17.17 1.37
C LYS A 123 1.64 17.81 2.56
N ILE A 124 0.49 18.41 2.32
CA ILE A 124 -0.29 19.05 3.37
C ILE A 124 -0.74 18.02 4.40
N SER A 125 -1.14 16.85 3.94
CA SER A 125 -1.57 15.77 4.83
C SER A 125 -0.43 15.30 5.72
N PHE A 126 0.79 15.18 5.19
CA PHE A 126 1.95 14.82 6.00
C PHE A 126 2.20 15.81 7.13
N ILE A 127 2.14 17.08 6.82
CA ILE A 127 2.38 18.12 7.82
C ILE A 127 1.30 18.06 8.90
N ALA A 128 0.06 17.85 8.52
CA ALA A 128 -1.04 17.74 9.47
C ALA A 128 -0.89 16.48 10.36
N ASP A 129 -0.49 15.37 9.78
CA ASP A 129 -0.35 14.10 10.49
C ASP A 129 0.79 14.08 11.49
N ASN A 130 1.78 14.94 11.31
CA ASN A 130 2.98 14.97 12.14
C ASN A 130 2.85 15.89 13.38
N ARG A 131 1.70 16.36 13.66
CA ARG A 131 1.49 17.25 14.80
C ARG A 131 1.13 16.51 16.08
#